data_43a3e71a106d1d1c94e34b3227f79023
#
_entry.id   43a3e71a106d1d1c94e34b3227f79023
#
_cell.length_a   1.000
_cell.length_b   1.000
_cell.length_c   1.000
_cell.angle_alpha   90.00
_cell.angle_beta   90.00
_cell.angle_gamma   90.00
#
_symmetry.space_group_name_H-M   'P 1'
#
loop_
_entity.id
_entity.type
_entity.pdbx_description
1 polymer ?
#
loop_
_entity_poly.entity_id
_entity_poly.type
_entity_poly.pdbx_seq_one_letter_code
_entity_poly.pdbx_strand_id
1 'polypeptide(L)'
;PPLMEKFEVRKKVIESRNRQYIKVARDLNAIFEKQSIQVAFLKGIQTSEKYYEEPWIRYYSDLDILVAREMIPGVEKLFYQLGYVFGHLKDNGEIHHATREEILYQKLFTHEIYNLVKKENDNVFINVDINFLFSWKGLSDSEIEFNDI
;
A
#
# COMPACT_ATOMS: atom_id res chain seq x y z
N PRO A 1 6.01 -33.81 6.36
CA PRO A 1 5.18 -33.31 7.47
C PRO A 1 3.70 -33.51 7.16
N PRO A 2 2.88 -33.86 8.18
CA PRO A 2 1.45 -33.97 8.02
C PRO A 2 0.87 -32.68 7.44
N LEU A 3 -0.21 -32.77 6.68
CA LEU A 3 -0.83 -31.62 6.00
C LEU A 3 -1.14 -30.46 6.98
N MET A 4 -1.60 -30.78 8.19
CA MET A 4 -1.89 -29.81 9.25
C MET A 4 -0.66 -28.99 9.67
N GLU A 5 0.51 -29.61 9.79
CA GLU A 5 1.75 -28.91 10.15
C GLU A 5 2.15 -27.87 9.07
N LYS A 6 1.96 -28.20 7.80
CA LYS A 6 2.18 -27.24 6.69
C LYS A 6 1.22 -26.04 6.77
N PHE A 7 -0.04 -26.29 7.12
CA PHE A 7 -1.02 -25.22 7.31
C PHE A 7 -0.65 -24.31 8.48
N GLU A 8 -0.26 -24.86 9.61
CA GLU A 8 0.14 -24.08 10.77
C GLU A 8 1.39 -23.21 10.51
N VAL A 9 2.39 -23.76 9.82
CA VAL A 9 3.57 -22.98 9.42
C VAL A 9 3.18 -21.84 8.49
N ARG A 10 2.35 -22.12 7.46
CA ARG A 10 1.89 -21.11 6.51
C ARG A 10 1.07 -20.01 7.21
N LYS A 11 0.19 -20.38 8.12
CA LYS A 11 -0.60 -19.45 8.93
C LYS A 11 0.31 -18.49 9.70
N LYS A 12 1.30 -18.99 10.44
CA LYS A 12 2.26 -18.18 11.20
C LYS A 12 3.04 -17.20 10.31
N VAL A 13 3.46 -17.63 9.12
CA VAL A 13 4.16 -16.78 8.16
C VAL A 13 3.25 -15.62 7.70
N ILE A 14 1.99 -15.93 7.36
CA ILE A 14 1.00 -14.94 6.94
C ILE A 14 0.71 -13.95 8.08
N GLU A 15 0.47 -14.45 9.30
CA GLU A 15 0.23 -13.61 10.48
C GLU A 15 1.42 -12.68 10.76
N SER A 16 2.64 -13.20 10.72
CA SER A 16 3.86 -12.40 10.93
C SER A 16 3.97 -11.28 9.90
N ARG A 17 3.76 -11.60 8.62
CA ARG A 17 3.76 -10.63 7.53
C ARG A 17 2.67 -9.56 7.72
N ASN A 18 1.46 -9.98 8.02
CA ASN A 18 0.33 -9.07 8.21
C ASN A 18 0.54 -8.11 9.37
N ARG A 19 1.13 -8.57 10.48
CA ARG A 19 1.54 -7.70 11.61
C ARG A 19 2.52 -6.62 11.16
N GLN A 20 3.45 -6.93 10.25
CA GLN A 20 4.37 -5.94 9.69
C GLN A 20 3.61 -4.89 8.85
N TYR A 21 2.65 -5.30 8.02
CA TYR A 21 1.81 -4.37 7.26
C TYR A 21 1.04 -3.41 8.18
N ILE A 22 0.42 -3.93 9.24
CA ILE A 22 -0.31 -3.11 10.23
C ILE A 22 0.64 -2.13 10.92
N LYS A 23 1.83 -2.61 11.34
CA LYS A 23 2.84 -1.75 11.96
C LYS A 23 3.26 -0.62 11.02
N VAL A 24 3.62 -0.96 9.77
CA VAL A 24 4.03 0.03 8.77
C VAL A 24 2.94 1.05 8.48
N ALA A 25 1.68 0.62 8.37
CA ALA A 25 0.57 1.54 8.16
C ALA A 25 0.39 2.54 9.32
N ARG A 26 0.52 2.08 10.57
CA ARG A 26 0.48 2.94 11.76
C ARG A 26 1.65 3.92 11.80
N ASP A 27 2.86 3.43 11.48
CA ASP A 27 4.06 4.27 11.41
C ASP A 27 3.92 5.35 10.32
N LEU A 28 3.42 4.99 9.14
CA LEU A 28 3.12 5.92 8.05
C LEU A 28 2.06 6.94 8.45
N ASN A 29 0.97 6.51 9.10
CA ASN A 29 -0.08 7.43 9.56
C ASN A 29 0.49 8.48 10.52
N ALA A 30 1.29 8.06 11.49
CA ALA A 30 1.95 8.99 12.44
C ALA A 30 2.89 9.98 11.73
N ILE A 31 3.58 9.55 10.66
CA ILE A 31 4.45 10.43 9.87
C ILE A 31 3.60 11.44 9.07
N PHE A 32 2.50 11.01 8.45
CA PHE A 32 1.59 11.88 7.71
C PHE A 32 0.97 12.95 8.64
N GLU A 33 0.49 12.54 9.81
CA GLU A 33 -0.04 13.47 10.83
C GLU A 33 1.01 14.52 11.23
N LYS A 34 2.23 14.09 11.52
CA LYS A 34 3.33 14.99 11.89
C LYS A 34 3.70 16.00 10.80
N GLN A 35 3.52 15.64 9.54
CA GLN A 35 3.79 16.50 8.39
C GLN A 35 2.55 17.25 7.90
N SER A 36 1.41 17.10 8.59
CA SER A 36 0.13 17.70 8.19
C SER A 36 -0.32 17.27 6.78
N ILE A 37 0.01 16.04 6.38
CA ILE A 37 -0.43 15.44 5.13
C ILE A 37 -1.72 14.67 5.41
N GLN A 38 -2.82 15.10 4.82
CA GLN A 38 -4.09 14.38 4.92
C GLN A 38 -4.09 13.17 4.01
N VAL A 39 -4.41 12.01 4.58
CA VAL A 39 -4.49 10.73 3.86
C VAL A 39 -5.71 9.94 4.32
N ALA A 40 -6.25 9.12 3.43
CA ALA A 40 -7.21 8.08 3.79
C ALA A 40 -6.61 6.71 3.42
N PHE A 41 -6.49 5.82 4.40
CA PHE A 41 -6.20 4.42 4.10
C PHE A 41 -7.47 3.76 3.57
N LEU A 42 -7.37 3.15 2.40
CA LEU A 42 -8.49 2.48 1.75
C LEU A 42 -8.47 0.99 2.08
N LYS A 43 -9.62 0.33 1.93
CA LYS A 43 -9.76 -1.15 2.00
C LYS A 43 -9.02 -1.81 3.19
N GLY A 44 -8.18 -2.79 2.87
CA GLY A 44 -7.38 -3.70 3.68
C GLY A 44 -7.31 -3.44 5.20
N ILE A 45 -6.50 -2.49 5.62
CA ILE A 45 -6.18 -2.24 7.02
C ILE A 45 -7.39 -1.72 7.80
N GLN A 46 -8.10 -0.72 7.28
CA GLN A 46 -9.28 -0.19 7.97
C GLN A 46 -10.36 -1.25 8.14
N THR A 47 -10.59 -2.07 7.11
CA THR A 47 -11.57 -3.16 7.19
C THR A 47 -11.17 -4.19 8.24
N SER A 48 -9.89 -4.52 8.33
CA SER A 48 -9.44 -5.53 9.29
C SER A 48 -9.47 -5.02 10.73
N GLU A 49 -9.05 -3.80 10.99
CA GLU A 49 -9.12 -3.20 12.34
C GLU A 49 -10.56 -3.00 12.82
N LYS A 50 -11.49 -2.76 11.90
CA LYS A 50 -12.91 -2.54 12.24
C LYS A 50 -13.72 -3.82 12.44
N TYR A 51 -13.43 -4.87 11.68
CA TYR A 51 -14.32 -6.04 11.58
C TYR A 51 -13.71 -7.36 12.04
N TYR A 52 -12.40 -7.42 12.33
CA TYR A 52 -11.74 -8.64 12.80
C TYR A 52 -11.22 -8.46 14.22
N GLU A 53 -11.52 -9.41 15.10
CA GLU A 53 -10.95 -9.45 16.46
C GLU A 53 -9.41 -9.52 16.43
N GLU A 54 -8.88 -10.24 15.45
CA GLU A 54 -7.44 -10.34 15.16
C GLU A 54 -7.15 -9.78 13.75
N PRO A 55 -6.85 -8.47 13.61
CA PRO A 55 -6.67 -7.83 12.30
C PRO A 55 -5.63 -8.48 11.39
N TRP A 56 -4.62 -9.13 11.97
CA TRP A 56 -3.55 -9.81 11.24
C TRP A 56 -3.96 -11.15 10.59
N ILE A 57 -5.16 -11.65 10.85
CA ILE A 57 -5.68 -12.86 10.16
C ILE A 57 -6.00 -12.55 8.70
N ARG A 58 -6.41 -11.32 8.37
CA ARG A 58 -6.68 -10.93 7.02
C ARG A 58 -5.37 -10.77 6.23
N TYR A 59 -5.32 -11.38 5.03
CA TYR A 59 -4.18 -11.23 4.12
C TYR A 59 -4.13 -9.81 3.50
N TYR A 60 -2.94 -9.21 3.51
CA TYR A 60 -2.63 -7.96 2.83
C TYR A 60 -1.66 -8.22 1.69
N SER A 61 -1.91 -7.65 0.51
CA SER A 61 -0.97 -7.59 -0.61
C SER A 61 -0.24 -6.25 -0.68
N ASP A 62 -0.94 -5.20 -0.26
CA ASP A 62 -0.59 -3.80 -0.43
C ASP A 62 -1.20 -2.92 0.67
N LEU A 63 -0.80 -1.67 0.71
CA LEU A 63 -1.41 -0.58 1.45
C LEU A 63 -2.00 0.39 0.43
N ASP A 64 -3.32 0.42 0.34
CA ASP A 64 -4.02 1.41 -0.48
C ASP A 64 -4.17 2.73 0.29
N ILE A 65 -3.69 3.82 -0.27
CA ILE A 65 -3.76 5.16 0.32
C ILE A 65 -4.38 6.11 -0.71
N LEU A 66 -5.31 6.95 -0.27
CA LEU A 66 -5.84 8.06 -1.04
C LEU A 66 -5.26 9.36 -0.51
N VAL A 67 -4.79 10.23 -1.40
CA VAL A 67 -4.29 11.57 -1.09
C VAL A 67 -4.81 12.59 -2.09
N ALA A 68 -4.88 13.85 -1.70
CA ALA A 68 -5.19 14.92 -2.64
C ALA A 68 -4.11 15.03 -3.73
N ARG A 69 -4.52 15.27 -4.97
CA ARG A 69 -3.60 15.28 -6.14
C ARG A 69 -2.43 16.26 -5.98
N GLU A 70 -2.68 17.41 -5.39
CA GLU A 70 -1.67 18.43 -5.10
C GLU A 70 -0.61 17.99 -4.08
N MET A 71 -0.93 16.99 -3.24
CA MET A 71 -0.01 16.46 -2.24
C MET A 71 0.97 15.43 -2.81
N ILE A 72 0.72 14.90 -4.00
CA ILE A 72 1.52 13.83 -4.63
C ILE A 72 3.04 14.13 -4.63
N PRO A 73 3.52 15.33 -5.04
CA PRO A 73 4.97 15.58 -5.04
C PRO A 73 5.60 15.48 -3.65
N GLY A 74 4.89 15.94 -2.61
CA GLY A 74 5.34 15.85 -1.22
C GLY A 74 5.36 14.42 -0.72
N VAL A 75 4.32 13.66 -1.05
CA VAL A 75 4.17 12.25 -0.67
C VAL A 75 5.24 11.39 -1.36
N GLU A 76 5.47 11.57 -2.66
CA GLU A 76 6.55 10.89 -3.40
C GLU A 76 7.91 11.13 -2.72
N LYS A 77 8.23 12.39 -2.40
CA LYS A 77 9.47 12.74 -1.71
C LYS A 77 9.59 12.07 -0.34
N LEU A 78 8.51 12.04 0.42
CA LEU A 78 8.46 11.37 1.72
C LEU A 78 8.75 9.88 1.59
N PHE A 79 8.08 9.18 0.68
CA PHE A 79 8.30 7.75 0.47
C PHE A 79 9.74 7.45 0.03
N TYR A 80 10.34 8.28 -0.81
CA TYR A 80 11.76 8.18 -1.16
C TYR A 80 12.66 8.29 0.07
N GLN A 81 12.39 9.25 0.96
CA GLN A 81 13.14 9.42 2.22
C GLN A 81 12.98 8.21 3.16
N LEU A 82 11.85 7.54 3.11
CA LEU A 82 11.57 6.31 3.86
C LEU A 82 12.17 5.05 3.21
N GLY A 83 12.85 5.19 2.07
CA GLY A 83 13.52 4.10 1.36
C GLY A 83 12.62 3.29 0.43
N TYR A 84 11.44 3.80 0.07
CA TYR A 84 10.61 3.19 -0.98
C TYR A 84 11.14 3.58 -2.36
N VAL A 85 10.91 2.70 -3.33
CA VAL A 85 11.23 2.93 -4.74
C VAL A 85 10.02 2.62 -5.61
N PHE A 86 9.90 3.30 -6.75
CA PHE A 86 8.91 2.94 -7.75
C PHE A 86 9.28 1.61 -8.40
N GLY A 87 8.38 0.65 -8.32
CA GLY A 87 8.62 -0.69 -8.83
C GLY A 87 7.65 -1.73 -8.31
N HIS A 88 7.93 -2.97 -8.60
CA HIS A 88 7.17 -4.11 -8.10
C HIS A 88 8.09 -5.29 -7.77
N LEU A 89 7.64 -6.16 -6.88
CA LEU A 89 8.36 -7.37 -6.53
C LEU A 89 8.16 -8.42 -7.63
N LYS A 90 9.27 -8.98 -8.13
CA LYS A 90 9.27 -10.14 -9.02
C LYS A 90 9.14 -11.44 -8.25
N ASP A 91 8.77 -12.52 -8.95
CA ASP A 91 8.66 -13.88 -8.38
C ASP A 91 9.98 -14.39 -7.79
N ASN A 92 11.11 -13.91 -8.28
CA ASN A 92 12.45 -14.26 -7.77
C ASN A 92 12.85 -13.49 -6.50
N GLY A 93 11.98 -12.62 -5.98
CA GLY A 93 12.25 -11.80 -4.77
C GLY A 93 13.07 -10.53 -5.03
N GLU A 94 13.34 -10.18 -6.28
CA GLU A 94 14.01 -8.92 -6.64
C GLU A 94 12.99 -7.82 -6.91
N ILE A 95 13.37 -6.56 -6.64
CA ILE A 95 12.57 -5.41 -7.03
C ILE A 95 12.89 -5.06 -8.49
N HIS A 96 11.85 -5.05 -9.33
CA HIS A 96 11.91 -4.43 -10.63
C HIS A 96 11.64 -2.94 -10.48
N HIS A 97 12.64 -2.12 -10.78
CA HIS A 97 12.49 -0.66 -10.74
C HIS A 97 11.73 -0.18 -11.98
N ALA A 98 10.76 0.69 -11.76
CA ALA A 98 10.00 1.30 -12.85
C ALA A 98 10.89 2.27 -13.66
N THR A 99 10.69 2.29 -14.97
CA THR A 99 11.29 3.29 -15.85
C THR A 99 10.60 4.64 -15.68
N ARG A 100 11.26 5.70 -16.15
CA ARG A 100 10.67 7.04 -16.13
C ARG A 100 9.39 7.13 -16.96
N GLU A 101 9.36 6.43 -18.09
CA GLU A 101 8.19 6.36 -18.98
C GLU A 101 7.01 5.70 -18.30
N GLU A 102 7.21 4.59 -17.61
CA GLU A 102 6.15 3.88 -16.85
C GLU A 102 5.60 4.75 -15.74
N ILE A 103 6.45 5.40 -14.95
CA ILE A 103 6.03 6.31 -13.87
C ILE A 103 5.20 7.46 -14.42
N LEU A 104 5.66 8.08 -15.53
CA LEU A 104 4.96 9.20 -16.14
C LEU A 104 3.63 8.78 -16.75
N TYR A 105 3.60 7.64 -17.43
CA TYR A 105 2.37 7.07 -17.99
C TYR A 105 1.32 6.83 -16.92
N GLN A 106 1.69 6.15 -15.82
CA GLN A 106 0.79 5.87 -14.70
C GLN A 106 0.18 7.17 -14.16
N LYS A 107 1.02 8.16 -13.88
CA LYS A 107 0.61 9.44 -13.29
C LYS A 107 -0.30 10.30 -14.19
N LEU A 108 -0.13 10.19 -15.52
CA LEU A 108 -0.90 11.00 -16.48
C LEU A 108 -2.20 10.34 -16.95
N PHE A 109 -2.23 9.01 -17.00
CA PHE A 109 -3.32 8.28 -17.65
C PHE A 109 -4.10 7.37 -16.71
N THR A 110 -3.77 7.36 -15.40
CA THR A 110 -4.53 6.58 -14.41
C THR A 110 -4.95 7.45 -13.22
N HIS A 111 -5.56 6.82 -12.23
CA HIS A 111 -6.03 7.42 -10.98
C HIS A 111 -5.03 7.27 -9.82
N GLU A 112 -3.85 6.72 -10.08
CA GLU A 112 -2.83 6.39 -9.09
C GLU A 112 -1.42 6.71 -9.61
N ILE A 113 -0.46 6.86 -8.71
CA ILE A 113 0.96 6.88 -9.10
C ILE A 113 1.47 5.44 -9.23
N TYR A 114 2.67 5.28 -9.81
CA TYR A 114 3.27 3.96 -9.92
C TYR A 114 3.51 3.35 -8.54
N ASN A 115 3.29 2.03 -8.42
CA ASN A 115 3.44 1.29 -7.17
C ASN A 115 4.78 1.58 -6.48
N LEU A 116 4.73 1.79 -5.17
CA LEU A 116 5.89 1.97 -4.33
C LEU A 116 6.19 0.68 -3.56
N VAL A 117 7.42 0.25 -3.60
CA VAL A 117 7.85 -0.97 -2.91
C VAL A 117 9.08 -0.72 -2.05
N LYS A 118 9.12 -1.36 -0.88
CA LYS A 118 10.27 -1.35 0.02
C LYS A 118 10.48 -2.75 0.61
N LYS A 119 11.74 -3.17 0.68
CA LYS A 119 12.12 -4.35 1.47
C LYS A 119 12.20 -3.94 2.95
N GLU A 120 11.26 -4.40 3.75
CA GLU A 120 11.22 -4.09 5.18
C GLU A 120 12.18 -4.98 5.99
N ASN A 121 12.26 -6.26 5.62
CA ASN A 121 13.23 -7.23 6.13
C ASN A 121 13.46 -8.34 5.10
N ASP A 122 14.26 -9.37 5.43
CA ASP A 122 14.64 -10.40 4.46
C ASP A 122 13.47 -11.16 3.82
N ASN A 123 12.32 -11.21 4.48
CA ASN A 123 11.16 -11.98 4.04
C ASN A 123 9.91 -11.13 3.78
N VAL A 124 9.96 -9.81 4.03
CA VAL A 124 8.79 -8.95 3.92
C VAL A 124 9.10 -7.75 3.05
N PHE A 125 8.32 -7.61 2.00
CA PHE A 125 8.24 -6.43 1.16
C PHE A 125 6.90 -5.76 1.42
N ILE A 126 6.92 -4.44 1.50
CA ILE A 126 5.73 -3.60 1.65
C ILE A 126 5.47 -2.90 0.32
N ASN A 127 4.31 -3.18 -0.25
CA ASN A 127 3.78 -2.49 -1.42
C ASN A 127 2.81 -1.40 -0.97
N VAL A 128 2.88 -0.25 -1.61
CA VAL A 128 1.98 0.87 -1.35
C VAL A 128 1.44 1.41 -2.65
N ASP A 129 0.13 1.43 -2.79
CA ASP A 129 -0.60 2.01 -3.90
C ASP A 129 -1.17 3.36 -3.47
N ILE A 130 -0.74 4.43 -4.12
CA ILE A 130 -1.17 5.78 -3.81
C ILE A 130 -2.12 6.26 -4.90
N ASN A 131 -3.38 6.37 -4.52
CA ASN A 131 -4.46 6.88 -5.35
C ASN A 131 -4.65 8.38 -5.13
N PHE A 132 -5.01 9.12 -6.15
CA PHE A 132 -5.40 10.53 -6.08
C PHE A 132 -6.80 10.79 -6.62
N LEU A 133 -7.43 9.76 -7.20
CA LEU A 133 -8.83 9.73 -7.60
C LEU A 133 -9.41 8.38 -7.24
N PHE A 134 -10.67 8.35 -6.86
CA PHE A 134 -11.44 7.14 -6.70
C PHE A 134 -12.38 7.01 -7.91
N SER A 135 -12.00 6.21 -8.90
CA SER A 135 -12.80 5.97 -10.09
C SER A 135 -13.49 4.61 -9.98
N TRP A 136 -14.83 4.63 -10.05
CA TRP A 136 -15.61 3.39 -10.09
C TRP A 136 -15.92 3.05 -11.55
N LYS A 137 -15.12 2.18 -12.16
CA LYS A 137 -15.41 1.67 -13.51
C LYS A 137 -16.71 0.85 -13.51
N GLY A 138 -17.80 1.41 -14.06
CA GLY A 138 -18.99 0.62 -14.38
C GLY A 138 -20.34 1.16 -13.87
N LEU A 139 -20.41 2.18 -13.02
CA LEU A 139 -21.70 2.68 -12.51
C LEU A 139 -22.00 4.16 -12.79
N SER A 140 -21.02 4.96 -13.08
CA SER A 140 -21.17 6.34 -13.60
C SER A 140 -19.79 6.89 -13.95
N ASP A 141 -19.75 7.94 -14.77
CA ASP A 141 -18.53 8.73 -15.05
C ASP A 141 -18.14 9.65 -13.86
N SER A 142 -18.54 9.30 -12.63
CA SER A 142 -18.24 10.10 -11.44
C SER A 142 -16.87 9.70 -10.89
N GLU A 143 -15.95 10.62 -10.96
CA GLU A 143 -14.68 10.60 -10.24
C GLU A 143 -14.91 11.21 -8.86
N ILE A 144 -14.40 10.56 -7.81
CA ILE A 144 -14.41 11.08 -6.44
C ILE A 144 -12.98 11.45 -6.08
N GLU A 145 -12.78 12.72 -5.76
CA GLU A 145 -11.49 13.22 -5.28
C GLU A 145 -11.40 13.12 -3.74
N PHE A 146 -10.18 13.29 -3.21
CA PHE A 146 -9.96 13.27 -1.76
C PHE A 146 -10.82 14.32 -1.02
N ASN A 147 -11.02 15.49 -1.63
CA ASN A 147 -11.78 16.59 -1.04
C ASN A 147 -13.30 16.36 -1.02
N ASP A 148 -13.79 15.29 -1.63
CA ASP A 148 -15.20 14.90 -1.66
C ASP A 148 -15.59 13.96 -0.51
N ILE A 149 -14.61 13.51 0.28
CA ILE A 149 -14.76 12.55 1.40
C ILE A 149 -14.62 13.27 2.73
#